data_4a18f00b3361058c28fea580a8b3ede5
#
_entry.id   4a18f00b3361058c28fea580a8b3ede5
#
_cell.length_a   1.000
_cell.length_b   1.000
_cell.length_c   1.000
_cell.angle_alpha   90.00
_cell.angle_beta   90.00
_cell.angle_gamma   90.00
#
_symmetry.space_group_name_H-M   'P 1'
#
loop_
_entity.id
_entity.type
_entity.pdbx_description
1 polymer ?
#
loop_
_entity_poly.entity_id
_entity_poly.type
_entity_poly.pdbx_seq_one_letter_code
_entity_poly.pdbx_strand_id
1 'polypeptide(L)'
;MKSGYSRSMDDLAWEYALSQKKVDLDLWKAYGVNSYAEFVDPNPPANTGWYPMWQCNPSPENDGLEHDAAVAMTGFETIQRKYLPMMIMGKPEDFDKTWDEYVKLMQPLTKVYNQFMQQQLDHRVEVFGGEKK
;
A
#
# COMPACT_ATOMS: atom_id res chain seq x y z
N MET A 1 -1.86 -32.92 -6.05
CA MET A 1 -2.09 -31.46 -6.23
C MET A 1 -1.05 -30.75 -5.41
N LYS A 2 -0.06 -30.07 -6.02
CA LYS A 2 0.83 -29.17 -5.30
C LYS A 2 -0.01 -27.97 -4.86
N SER A 3 -0.06 -27.72 -3.56
CA SER A 3 -0.77 -26.57 -3.01
C SER A 3 -0.21 -25.30 -3.62
N GLY A 4 -1.08 -24.42 -4.14
CA GLY A 4 -0.73 -23.28 -4.97
C GLY A 4 -0.04 -22.10 -4.26
N TYR A 5 0.73 -22.35 -3.20
CA TYR A 5 1.32 -21.29 -2.36
C TYR A 5 2.84 -21.20 -2.35
N SER A 6 3.53 -21.98 -3.16
CA SER A 6 4.98 -21.82 -3.31
C SER A 6 5.38 -22.20 -4.72
N ARG A 7 5.14 -21.31 -5.67
CA ARG A 7 5.93 -21.38 -6.90
C ARG A 7 7.33 -20.92 -6.54
N SER A 8 8.31 -21.78 -6.76
CA SER A 8 9.69 -21.34 -6.66
C SER A 8 9.98 -20.28 -7.71
N MET A 9 10.97 -19.42 -7.48
CA MET A 9 11.41 -18.47 -8.50
C MET A 9 11.81 -19.18 -9.80
N ASP A 10 12.27 -20.43 -9.71
CA ASP A 10 12.62 -21.29 -10.84
C ASP A 10 11.37 -21.72 -11.64
N ASP A 11 10.27 -22.07 -10.95
CA ASP A 11 9.00 -22.40 -11.61
C ASP A 11 8.42 -21.19 -12.35
N LEU A 12 8.52 -19.99 -11.76
CA LEU A 12 8.08 -18.75 -12.39
C LEU A 12 8.98 -18.36 -13.57
N ALA A 13 10.30 -18.52 -13.45
CA ALA A 13 11.23 -18.26 -14.53
C ALA A 13 11.00 -19.21 -15.71
N TRP A 14 10.71 -20.50 -15.44
CA TRP A 14 10.40 -21.48 -16.45
C TRP A 14 9.06 -21.19 -17.17
N GLU A 15 7.99 -20.93 -16.44
CA GLU A 15 6.69 -20.55 -17.04
C GLU A 15 6.81 -19.27 -17.85
N TYR A 16 7.57 -18.29 -17.35
CA TYR A 16 7.82 -17.04 -18.05
C TYR A 16 8.64 -17.28 -19.32
N ALA A 17 9.69 -18.08 -19.26
CA ALA A 17 10.50 -18.43 -20.45
C ALA A 17 9.67 -19.11 -21.55
N LEU A 18 8.72 -19.97 -21.19
CA LEU A 18 7.82 -20.62 -22.14
C LEU A 18 6.80 -19.67 -22.76
N SER A 19 6.46 -18.56 -22.10
CA SER A 19 5.52 -17.56 -22.58
C SER A 19 6.15 -16.39 -23.35
N GLN A 20 7.48 -16.36 -23.41
CA GLN A 20 8.23 -15.23 -23.98
C GLN A 20 7.96 -15.05 -25.47
N LYS A 21 7.71 -13.83 -25.86
CA LYS A 21 7.72 -13.43 -27.25
C LYS A 21 9.16 -13.30 -27.76
N LYS A 22 9.35 -13.47 -29.06
CA LYS A 22 10.69 -13.34 -29.70
C LYS A 22 11.40 -12.03 -29.28
N VAL A 23 10.66 -10.94 -29.15
CA VAL A 23 11.19 -9.62 -28.74
C VAL A 23 11.82 -9.67 -27.36
N ASP A 24 11.21 -10.39 -26.41
CA ASP A 24 11.70 -10.51 -25.04
C ASP A 24 12.99 -11.34 -25.02
N LEU A 25 13.03 -12.41 -25.81
CA LEU A 25 14.23 -13.26 -25.93
C LEU A 25 15.40 -12.51 -26.59
N ASP A 26 15.12 -11.72 -27.61
CA ASP A 26 16.13 -10.88 -28.29
C ASP A 26 16.67 -9.80 -27.33
N LEU A 27 15.81 -9.25 -26.48
CA LEU A 27 16.19 -8.28 -25.44
C LEU A 27 17.11 -8.92 -24.40
N TRP A 28 16.76 -10.09 -23.86
CA TRP A 28 17.59 -10.81 -22.88
C TRP A 28 18.95 -11.15 -23.45
N LYS A 29 18.98 -11.61 -24.70
CA LYS A 29 20.23 -11.89 -25.38
C LYS A 29 21.09 -10.64 -25.55
N ALA A 30 20.49 -9.48 -25.82
CA ALA A 30 21.19 -8.21 -25.91
C ALA A 30 21.81 -7.77 -24.58
N TYR A 31 21.16 -8.11 -23.44
CA TYR A 31 21.69 -7.88 -22.10
C TYR A 31 22.61 -8.99 -21.60
N GLY A 32 22.80 -10.07 -22.35
CA GLY A 32 23.66 -11.19 -21.99
C GLY A 32 23.12 -12.05 -20.85
N VAL A 33 21.81 -12.04 -20.61
CA VAL A 33 21.10 -12.81 -19.60
C VAL A 33 20.22 -13.88 -20.23
N ASN A 34 19.97 -14.99 -19.50
CA ASN A 34 19.16 -16.09 -20.01
C ASN A 34 17.76 -16.14 -19.36
N SER A 35 17.56 -15.38 -18.31
CA SER A 35 16.30 -15.35 -17.57
C SER A 35 16.07 -14.01 -16.91
N TYR A 36 14.80 -13.74 -16.57
CA TYR A 36 14.43 -12.56 -15.77
C TYR A 36 15.13 -12.57 -14.40
N ALA A 37 15.33 -13.73 -13.81
CA ALA A 37 16.03 -13.87 -12.52
C ALA A 37 17.51 -13.43 -12.60
N GLU A 38 18.17 -13.62 -13.74
CA GLU A 38 19.55 -13.13 -13.97
C GLU A 38 19.59 -11.62 -14.23
N PHE A 39 18.49 -11.05 -14.73
CA PHE A 39 18.39 -9.61 -14.98
C PHE A 39 18.17 -8.84 -13.67
N VAL A 40 17.46 -9.42 -12.72
CA VAL A 40 17.23 -8.83 -11.39
C VAL A 40 18.48 -9.06 -10.53
N ASP A 41 18.92 -8.03 -9.81
CA ASP A 41 20.06 -8.15 -8.90
C ASP A 41 19.85 -9.34 -7.94
N PRO A 42 20.73 -10.36 -7.98
CA PRO A 42 20.62 -11.53 -7.09
C PRO A 42 20.88 -11.18 -5.61
N ASN A 43 21.43 -9.99 -5.33
CA ASN A 43 21.67 -9.48 -4.00
C ASN A 43 20.98 -8.11 -3.81
N PRO A 44 19.65 -8.04 -3.85
CA PRO A 44 18.98 -6.78 -3.58
C PRO A 44 19.38 -6.29 -2.18
N PRO A 45 19.47 -4.97 -1.96
CA PRO A 45 19.76 -4.43 -0.64
C PRO A 45 18.78 -5.02 0.36
N ALA A 46 19.31 -5.46 1.52
CA ALA A 46 18.49 -6.03 2.57
C ALA A 46 17.31 -5.10 2.89
N ASN A 47 16.12 -5.66 2.92
CA ASN A 47 14.95 -4.91 3.35
C ASN A 47 15.14 -4.56 4.84
N THR A 48 15.36 -3.28 5.12
CA THR A 48 15.70 -2.76 6.46
C THR A 48 14.52 -2.76 7.42
N GLY A 49 13.38 -3.39 7.07
CA GLY A 49 12.18 -3.38 7.91
C GLY A 49 11.42 -2.04 7.91
N TRP A 50 11.93 -1.01 7.25
CA TRP A 50 11.21 0.22 6.98
C TRP A 50 10.16 -0.01 5.90
N TYR A 51 9.09 -0.70 6.28
CA TYR A 51 7.93 -0.78 5.39
C TYR A 51 7.29 0.61 5.26
N PRO A 52 6.87 0.98 4.04
CA PRO A 52 6.13 2.22 3.84
C PRO A 52 4.91 2.29 4.74
N MET A 53 4.63 3.48 5.28
CA MET A 53 3.52 3.68 6.23
C MET A 53 2.15 3.29 5.66
N TRP A 54 1.96 3.35 4.32
CA TRP A 54 0.71 2.92 3.68
C TRP A 54 0.40 1.42 3.80
N GLN A 55 1.36 0.61 4.26
CA GLN A 55 1.13 -0.81 4.56
C GLN A 55 0.66 -1.03 6.01
N CYS A 56 0.56 0.03 6.81
CA CYS A 56 0.00 -0.03 8.15
C CYS A 56 -1.53 0.07 8.06
N ASN A 57 -2.19 -1.06 7.86
CA ASN A 57 -3.64 -1.13 7.87
C ASN A 57 -4.10 -1.49 9.29
N PRO A 58 -4.89 -0.64 9.93
CA PRO A 58 -5.45 -0.97 11.24
C PRO A 58 -6.46 -2.12 11.12
N SER A 59 -6.43 -3.03 12.09
CA SER A 59 -7.37 -4.14 12.16
C SER A 59 -8.52 -3.83 13.11
N PRO A 60 -9.78 -4.05 12.71
CA PRO A 60 -10.92 -3.88 13.60
C PRO A 60 -11.03 -4.98 14.67
N GLU A 61 -10.24 -6.05 14.55
CA GLU A 61 -10.20 -7.17 15.50
C GLU A 61 -9.31 -6.85 16.72
N ASN A 62 -8.45 -5.84 16.62
CA ASN A 62 -7.60 -5.38 17.70
C ASN A 62 -8.34 -4.34 18.56
N ASP A 63 -7.92 -4.20 19.81
CA ASP A 63 -8.52 -3.26 20.75
C ASP A 63 -7.85 -1.87 20.71
N GLY A 64 -8.51 -0.89 21.30
CA GLY A 64 -7.97 0.45 21.54
C GLY A 64 -7.81 1.28 20.25
N LEU A 65 -6.69 2.01 20.15
CA LEU A 65 -6.46 2.98 19.08
C LEU A 65 -6.48 2.36 17.67
N GLU A 66 -6.06 1.11 17.54
CA GLU A 66 -6.06 0.41 16.25
C GLU A 66 -7.49 0.09 15.80
N HIS A 67 -8.34 -0.37 16.71
CA HIS A 67 -9.77 -0.54 16.43
C HIS A 67 -10.41 0.78 16.00
N ASP A 68 -10.18 1.84 16.77
CA ASP A 68 -10.74 3.16 16.47
C ASP A 68 -10.27 3.69 15.10
N ALA A 69 -9.01 3.43 14.74
CA ALA A 69 -8.48 3.79 13.43
C ALA A 69 -9.11 2.98 12.29
N ALA A 70 -9.40 1.69 12.50
CA ALA A 70 -10.11 0.86 11.52
C ALA A 70 -11.56 1.33 11.30
N VAL A 71 -12.23 1.70 12.39
CA VAL A 71 -13.57 2.33 12.34
C VAL A 71 -13.51 3.66 11.59
N ALA A 72 -12.49 4.49 11.87
CA ALA A 72 -12.29 5.76 11.17
C ALA A 72 -12.08 5.57 9.66
N MET A 73 -11.32 4.56 9.23
CA MET A 73 -11.16 4.23 7.80
C MET A 73 -12.49 3.91 7.11
N THR A 74 -13.32 3.10 7.74
CA THR A 74 -14.66 2.79 7.23
C THR A 74 -15.53 4.06 7.15
N GLY A 75 -15.39 4.94 8.15
CA GLY A 75 -16.04 6.24 8.17
C GLY A 75 -15.60 7.13 7.01
N PHE A 76 -14.30 7.17 6.67
CA PHE A 76 -13.77 7.91 5.51
C PHE A 76 -14.46 7.49 4.22
N GLU A 77 -14.50 6.19 3.95
CA GLU A 77 -15.15 5.68 2.73
C GLU A 77 -16.62 6.08 2.65
N THR A 78 -17.34 5.98 3.76
CA THR A 78 -18.75 6.31 3.82
C THR A 78 -19.00 7.80 3.53
N ILE A 79 -18.21 8.68 4.16
CA ILE A 79 -18.29 10.11 3.96
C ILE A 79 -17.90 10.49 2.52
N GLN A 80 -16.80 9.94 2.01
CA GLN A 80 -16.34 10.18 0.65
C GLN A 80 -17.37 9.76 -0.40
N ARG A 81 -17.92 8.55 -0.27
CA ARG A 81 -18.95 8.04 -1.20
C ARG A 81 -20.19 8.94 -1.24
N LYS A 82 -20.52 9.61 -0.15
CA LYS A 82 -21.64 10.53 -0.08
C LYS A 82 -21.28 11.91 -0.64
N TYR A 83 -20.21 12.52 -0.15
CA TYR A 83 -19.93 13.93 -0.39
C TYR A 83 -19.18 14.20 -1.70
N LEU A 84 -18.30 13.29 -2.17
CA LEU A 84 -17.59 13.52 -3.43
C LEU A 84 -18.54 13.65 -4.64
N PRO A 85 -19.53 12.76 -4.83
CA PRO A 85 -20.50 12.95 -5.91
C PRO A 85 -21.31 14.24 -5.76
N MET A 86 -21.67 14.64 -4.53
CA MET A 86 -22.41 15.88 -4.28
C MET A 86 -21.60 17.12 -4.68
N MET A 87 -20.29 17.13 -4.40
CA MET A 87 -19.40 18.23 -4.79
C MET A 87 -19.13 18.27 -6.30
N ILE A 88 -19.01 17.10 -6.95
CA ILE A 88 -18.72 17.01 -8.39
C ILE A 88 -19.95 17.31 -9.25
N MET A 89 -21.12 16.81 -8.84
CA MET A 89 -22.36 16.87 -9.61
C MET A 89 -23.34 17.94 -9.11
N GLY A 90 -23.04 18.55 -7.98
CA GLY A 90 -23.86 19.60 -7.36
C GLY A 90 -23.76 20.94 -8.07
N LYS A 91 -24.49 21.91 -7.56
CA LYS A 91 -24.41 23.28 -8.07
C LYS A 91 -23.17 23.98 -7.53
N PRO A 92 -22.48 24.80 -8.34
CA PRO A 92 -21.30 25.53 -7.90
C PRO A 92 -21.51 26.39 -6.64
N GLU A 93 -22.69 26.99 -6.50
CA GLU A 93 -23.05 27.81 -5.34
C GLU A 93 -23.16 27.04 -4.02
N ASP A 94 -23.34 25.71 -4.07
CA ASP A 94 -23.45 24.85 -2.90
C ASP A 94 -22.10 24.19 -2.51
N PHE A 95 -21.06 24.38 -3.33
CA PHE A 95 -19.79 23.67 -3.16
C PHE A 95 -19.14 23.98 -1.81
N ASP A 96 -18.96 25.25 -1.47
CA ASP A 96 -18.25 25.66 -0.24
C ASP A 96 -18.98 25.12 1.00
N LYS A 97 -20.29 25.19 1.03
CA LYS A 97 -21.10 24.64 2.13
C LYS A 97 -20.92 23.13 2.25
N THR A 98 -20.99 22.43 1.12
CA THR A 98 -20.82 20.96 1.09
C THR A 98 -19.42 20.56 1.49
N TRP A 99 -18.41 21.32 1.08
CA TRP A 99 -17.02 21.15 1.46
C TRP A 99 -16.80 21.33 2.97
N ASP A 100 -17.35 22.38 3.55
CA ASP A 100 -17.26 22.65 4.99
C ASP A 100 -17.89 21.53 5.82
N GLU A 101 -19.06 21.03 5.40
CA GLU A 101 -19.71 19.88 6.04
C GLU A 101 -18.85 18.62 5.93
N TYR A 102 -18.27 18.35 4.74
CA TYR A 102 -17.36 17.23 4.51
C TYR A 102 -16.15 17.31 5.44
N VAL A 103 -15.47 18.45 5.47
CA VAL A 103 -14.28 18.64 6.32
C VAL A 103 -14.61 18.46 7.80
N LYS A 104 -15.74 19.03 8.25
CA LYS A 104 -16.20 18.89 9.64
C LYS A 104 -16.43 17.45 10.06
N LEU A 105 -16.97 16.62 9.16
CA LEU A 105 -17.18 15.19 9.42
C LEU A 105 -15.88 14.38 9.36
N MET A 106 -14.95 14.78 8.48
CA MET A 106 -13.67 14.09 8.33
C MET A 106 -12.68 14.36 9.46
N GLN A 107 -12.69 15.57 10.03
CA GLN A 107 -11.73 15.99 11.06
C GLN A 107 -11.60 15.04 12.25
N PRO A 108 -12.67 14.60 12.93
CA PRO A 108 -12.53 13.70 14.08
C PRO A 108 -11.95 12.35 13.69
N LEU A 109 -12.32 11.82 12.53
CA LEU A 109 -11.81 10.54 12.02
C LEU A 109 -10.33 10.66 11.64
N THR A 110 -9.96 11.74 10.96
CA THR A 110 -8.57 12.03 10.59
C THR A 110 -7.68 12.15 11.83
N LYS A 111 -8.18 12.75 12.90
CA LYS A 111 -7.43 12.86 14.16
C LYS A 111 -7.07 11.49 14.73
N VAL A 112 -8.05 10.59 14.81
CA VAL A 112 -7.84 9.22 15.34
C VAL A 112 -6.88 8.44 14.44
N TYR A 113 -7.09 8.49 13.14
CA TYR A 113 -6.23 7.79 12.18
C TYR A 113 -4.79 8.32 12.23
N ASN A 114 -4.58 9.62 12.31
CA ASN A 114 -3.25 10.22 12.43
C ASN A 114 -2.55 9.84 13.73
N GLN A 115 -3.29 9.72 14.84
CA GLN A 115 -2.72 9.23 16.10
C GLN A 115 -2.22 7.78 15.97
N PHE A 116 -2.99 6.92 15.32
CA PHE A 116 -2.56 5.55 15.02
C PHE A 116 -1.32 5.54 14.13
N MET A 117 -1.31 6.29 13.04
CA MET A 117 -0.16 6.37 12.14
C MET A 117 1.09 6.90 12.84
N GLN A 118 0.93 7.89 13.73
CA GLN A 118 2.05 8.42 14.53
C GLN A 118 2.60 7.34 15.48
N GLN A 119 1.73 6.61 16.16
CA GLN A 119 2.14 5.50 17.03
C GLN A 119 2.92 4.42 16.25
N GLN A 120 2.47 4.07 15.04
CA GLN A 120 3.17 3.13 14.17
C GLN A 120 4.54 3.66 13.72
N LEU A 121 4.62 4.95 13.43
CA LEU A 121 5.89 5.59 13.08
C LEU A 121 6.86 5.59 14.27
N ASP A 122 6.40 5.99 15.45
CA ASP A 122 7.21 6.05 16.66
C ASP A 122 7.76 4.66 17.01
N HIS A 123 6.91 3.63 16.95
CA HIS A 123 7.33 2.24 17.16
C HIS A 123 8.41 1.80 16.16
N ARG A 124 8.27 2.16 14.89
CA ARG A 124 9.27 1.83 13.87
C ARG A 124 10.58 2.57 14.09
N VAL A 125 10.52 3.84 14.48
CA VAL A 125 11.70 4.61 14.85
C VAL A 125 12.41 3.98 16.05
N GLU A 126 11.66 3.52 17.04
CA GLU A 126 12.23 2.82 18.21
C GLU A 126 12.92 1.51 17.81
N VAL A 127 12.26 0.68 16.99
CA VAL A 127 12.77 -0.65 16.63
C VAL A 127 13.91 -0.57 15.59
N PHE A 128 13.81 0.31 14.60
CA PHE A 128 14.71 0.34 13.44
C PHE A 128 15.55 1.63 13.34
N GLY A 129 15.19 2.68 14.05
CA GLY A 129 15.87 3.99 13.98
C GLY A 129 17.24 4.02 14.63
N GLY A 130 17.65 2.98 15.33
CA GLY A 130 18.97 2.84 15.96
C GLY A 130 20.12 2.45 15.04
N GLU A 131 19.85 2.00 13.84
CA GLU A 131 20.89 1.71 12.83
C GLU A 131 21.41 3.02 12.21
N LYS A 132 22.27 3.71 12.95
CA LYS A 132 23.12 4.72 12.35
C LYS A 132 24.13 4.02 11.45
N LYS A 133 24.01 4.23 10.15
CA LYS A 133 25.08 3.94 9.20
C LYS A 133 26.33 4.74 9.53
#